data_910ab4a8880561800aed99dfeb9a58af
#
_entry.id   910ab4a8880561800aed99dfeb9a58af
#
_cell.length_a   1.000
_cell.length_b   1.000
_cell.length_c   1.000
_cell.angle_alpha   90.00
_cell.angle_beta   90.00
_cell.angle_gamma   90.00
#
_symmetry.space_group_name_H-M   'P 1'
#
loop_
_entity.id
_entity.type
_entity.pdbx_description
1 polymer ?
#
loop_
_entity_poly.entity_id
_entity_poly.type
_entity_poly.pdbx_seq_one_letter_code
_entity_poly.pdbx_strand_id
1 'polypeptide(L)'
;MSDYQEHGKKAGSVSSKQTKSDIAVKAQAQAPELSHNWKRIIVTIWIGQAFSILTAYSSMYAGVWYVTETTDSALMLAIASLCSMLPQGLLSPIGGVVADRFNRKYVLMAADAFVGVMALLMGMVIFMGHVSVELVLVMSALRSVGQAFHIPAMESTMPLLVPKRHLVRINTLNQSLWSMALIVGPVFGIFLYTAIGFQMVLFLNAFGCAMAVLTIATAKIPDFHDTSEEARHPVRALKAGFATLNADLGLLVMAGIVMAVMAMYAGINSLFPLMTYDQFNGDGYMASMVEAAYGVTSLVGMGILFVWGGGRRLLRLVAFSGFGAGIVLVLAGLLTPDMFIFFVILTGISGVIEAFFNGPLLAVLQKRIPPEKMGRVMGLFTTVSALSSPIGLALAGTCAEFTGVANWFIIAGIVVSVGGVLLGTLPILRKLDKEIAATFDEPKVVKRKVEVRSGESKTTSKE
;
A
#
# COMPACT_ATOMS: atom_id res chain seq x y z
N MET A 1 40.30 41.59 31.07
CA MET A 1 39.34 41.59 29.92
C MET A 1 38.92 40.18 29.50
N SER A 2 39.05 39.17 30.39
CA SER A 2 38.72 37.76 30.08
C SER A 2 37.47 37.21 30.79
N ASP A 3 36.89 37.93 31.73
CA ASP A 3 35.76 37.42 32.55
C ASP A 3 34.35 37.75 32.01
N TYR A 4 34.25 38.58 30.96
CA TYR A 4 32.93 38.94 30.39
C TYR A 4 32.41 38.02 29.27
N GLN A 5 33.25 37.10 28.77
CA GLN A 5 32.80 36.18 27.68
C GLN A 5 32.25 34.83 28.17
N GLU A 6 32.47 34.43 29.42
CA GLU A 6 32.01 33.14 29.94
C GLU A 6 30.56 33.15 30.46
N HIS A 7 30.07 34.31 30.91
CA HIS A 7 28.68 34.44 31.39
C HIS A 7 27.63 34.51 30.29
N GLY A 8 27.98 34.95 29.07
CA GLY A 8 27.06 35.03 27.93
C GLY A 8 26.71 33.66 27.34
N LYS A 9 27.61 32.67 27.41
CA LYS A 9 27.36 31.30 26.85
C LYS A 9 26.49 30.40 27.74
N LYS A 10 26.52 30.63 29.08
CA LYS A 10 25.66 29.85 30.00
C LYS A 10 24.20 30.30 30.01
N ALA A 11 23.94 31.58 29.82
CA ALA A 11 22.57 32.11 29.77
C ALA A 11 21.82 31.69 28.51
N GLY A 12 22.49 31.60 27.35
CA GLY A 12 21.88 31.14 26.09
C GLY A 12 21.52 29.65 26.07
N SER A 13 22.29 28.80 26.79
CA SER A 13 22.04 27.35 26.83
C SER A 13 20.92 26.94 27.80
N VAL A 14 20.69 27.71 28.85
CA VAL A 14 19.60 27.49 29.83
C VAL A 14 18.25 27.90 29.21
N SER A 15 18.21 29.04 28.52
CA SER A 15 16.98 29.49 27.82
C SER A 15 16.50 28.53 26.74
N SER A 16 17.42 27.94 25.93
CA SER A 16 17.06 27.02 24.89
C SER A 16 16.56 25.64 25.40
N LYS A 17 17.07 25.20 26.56
CA LYS A 17 16.63 23.97 27.24
C LYS A 17 15.26 24.15 27.91
N GLN A 18 15.02 25.31 28.54
CA GLN A 18 13.73 25.62 29.12
C GLN A 18 12.62 25.75 28.05
N THR A 19 12.91 26.45 26.94
CA THR A 19 11.94 26.54 25.82
C THR A 19 11.59 25.18 25.22
N LYS A 20 12.58 24.26 25.07
CA LYS A 20 12.32 22.89 24.61
C LYS A 20 11.53 22.05 25.62
N SER A 21 11.79 22.23 26.92
CA SER A 21 11.03 21.58 27.98
C SER A 21 9.59 22.08 28.02
N ASP A 22 9.39 23.37 27.91
CA ASP A 22 8.05 24.00 27.94
C ASP A 22 7.21 23.64 26.68
N ILE A 23 7.86 23.52 25.51
CA ILE A 23 7.22 23.04 24.29
C ILE A 23 6.85 21.55 24.45
N ALA A 24 7.73 20.72 25.04
CA ALA A 24 7.44 19.32 25.27
C ALA A 24 6.32 19.11 26.30
N VAL A 25 6.30 19.92 27.37
CA VAL A 25 5.23 19.90 28.39
C VAL A 25 3.90 20.39 27.80
N LYS A 26 3.89 21.45 26.97
CA LYS A 26 2.70 21.90 26.26
C LYS A 26 2.20 20.88 25.23
N ALA A 27 3.09 20.21 24.51
CA ALA A 27 2.74 19.13 23.60
C ALA A 27 2.19 17.89 24.32
N GLN A 28 2.66 17.59 25.54
CA GLN A 28 2.07 16.52 26.37
C GLN A 28 0.72 16.91 26.99
N ALA A 29 0.52 18.18 27.33
CA ALA A 29 -0.76 18.68 27.86
C ALA A 29 -1.86 18.78 26.79
N GLN A 30 -1.50 18.79 25.51
CA GLN A 30 -2.42 18.79 24.37
C GLN A 30 -2.72 17.40 23.80
N ALA A 31 -2.14 16.35 24.37
CA ALA A 31 -2.50 14.98 23.95
C ALA A 31 -3.97 14.73 24.31
N PRO A 32 -4.84 14.40 23.34
CA PRO A 32 -6.24 14.15 23.63
C PRO A 32 -6.36 13.02 24.66
N GLU A 33 -7.19 13.24 25.70
CA GLU A 33 -7.51 12.18 26.65
C GLU A 33 -8.12 10.99 25.87
N LEU A 34 -7.38 9.90 25.83
CA LEU A 34 -7.84 8.67 25.18
C LEU A 34 -9.12 8.19 25.85
N SER A 35 -10.19 8.06 25.07
CA SER A 35 -11.44 7.53 25.55
C SER A 35 -11.22 6.18 26.24
N HIS A 36 -11.77 5.99 27.45
CA HIS A 36 -11.74 4.70 28.15
C HIS A 36 -12.25 3.54 27.29
N ASN A 37 -13.10 3.82 26.31
CA ASN A 37 -13.74 2.86 25.40
C ASN A 37 -13.09 2.81 24.01
N TRP A 38 -11.82 3.18 23.85
CA TRP A 38 -11.14 3.25 22.55
C TRP A 38 -11.25 1.96 21.71
N LYS A 39 -11.22 0.77 22.35
CA LYS A 39 -11.37 -0.51 21.65
C LYS A 39 -12.74 -0.63 20.98
N ARG A 40 -13.82 -0.24 21.68
CA ARG A 40 -15.18 -0.27 21.12
C ARG A 40 -15.30 0.69 19.94
N ILE A 41 -14.73 1.88 20.06
CA ILE A 41 -14.74 2.88 18.98
C ILE A 41 -14.04 2.34 17.74
N ILE A 42 -12.84 1.76 17.89
CA ILE A 42 -12.09 1.19 16.77
C ILE A 42 -12.81 0.01 16.14
N VAL A 43 -13.34 -0.92 16.93
CA VAL A 43 -14.08 -2.07 16.40
C VAL A 43 -15.32 -1.61 15.63
N THR A 44 -16.05 -0.61 16.15
CA THR A 44 -17.21 -0.04 15.45
C THR A 44 -16.83 0.57 14.11
N ILE A 45 -15.75 1.38 14.06
CA ILE A 45 -15.24 1.95 12.81
C ILE A 45 -14.81 0.84 11.87
N TRP A 46 -14.06 -0.16 12.34
CA TRP A 46 -13.54 -1.24 11.50
C TRP A 46 -14.64 -2.12 10.88
N ILE A 47 -15.72 -2.41 11.60
CA ILE A 47 -16.84 -3.18 11.03
C ILE A 47 -17.41 -2.43 9.81
N GLY A 48 -17.69 -1.13 9.94
CA GLY A 48 -18.18 -0.34 8.82
C GLY A 48 -17.17 -0.23 7.69
N GLN A 49 -15.91 0.05 8.02
CA GLN A 49 -14.84 0.20 7.04
C GLN A 49 -14.49 -1.11 6.32
N ALA A 50 -14.45 -2.25 7.03
CA ALA A 50 -14.19 -3.54 6.39
C ALA A 50 -15.25 -3.87 5.34
N PHE A 51 -16.53 -3.59 5.66
CA PHE A 51 -17.62 -3.81 4.71
C PHE A 51 -17.54 -2.82 3.53
N SER A 52 -17.29 -1.53 3.79
CA SER A 52 -17.11 -0.50 2.76
C SER A 52 -15.94 -0.80 1.84
N ILE A 53 -14.78 -1.16 2.38
CA ILE A 53 -13.57 -1.47 1.61
C ILE A 53 -13.82 -2.71 0.73
N LEU A 54 -14.37 -3.79 1.30
CA LEU A 54 -14.64 -5.01 0.54
C LEU A 54 -15.59 -4.75 -0.63
N THR A 55 -16.71 -4.05 -0.39
CA THR A 55 -17.70 -3.75 -1.44
C THR A 55 -17.16 -2.75 -2.46
N ALA A 56 -16.28 -1.82 -2.06
CA ALA A 56 -15.62 -0.90 -2.96
C ALA A 56 -14.66 -1.61 -3.93
N TYR A 57 -13.84 -2.53 -3.42
CA TYR A 57 -12.96 -3.35 -4.28
C TYR A 57 -13.79 -4.28 -5.17
N SER A 58 -14.84 -4.91 -4.64
CA SER A 58 -15.74 -5.74 -5.44
C SER A 58 -16.39 -4.94 -6.59
N SER A 59 -16.84 -3.73 -6.31
CA SER A 59 -17.40 -2.82 -7.33
C SER A 59 -16.37 -2.41 -8.39
N MET A 60 -15.12 -2.18 -7.97
CA MET A 60 -14.02 -1.86 -8.89
C MET A 60 -13.77 -3.00 -9.87
N TYR A 61 -13.64 -4.23 -9.37
CA TYR A 61 -13.36 -5.39 -10.22
C TYR A 61 -14.57 -5.83 -11.04
N ALA A 62 -15.79 -5.62 -10.56
CA ALA A 62 -17.00 -5.76 -11.39
C ALA A 62 -16.99 -4.79 -12.58
N GLY A 63 -16.54 -3.55 -12.36
CA GLY A 63 -16.36 -2.57 -13.45
C GLY A 63 -15.26 -2.98 -14.43
N VAL A 64 -14.15 -3.51 -13.94
CA VAL A 64 -13.04 -4.06 -14.75
C VAL A 64 -13.56 -5.21 -15.62
N TRP A 65 -14.34 -6.13 -15.03
CA TRP A 65 -14.92 -7.25 -15.78
C TRP A 65 -15.94 -6.78 -16.83
N TYR A 66 -16.79 -5.81 -16.48
CA TYR A 66 -17.73 -5.22 -17.46
C TYR A 66 -17.01 -4.64 -18.69
N VAL A 67 -15.91 -3.89 -18.45
CA VAL A 67 -15.09 -3.32 -19.54
C VAL A 67 -14.45 -4.45 -20.36
N THR A 68 -13.94 -5.49 -19.71
CA THR A 68 -13.35 -6.66 -20.39
C THR A 68 -14.36 -7.33 -21.33
N GLU A 69 -15.55 -7.69 -20.80
CA GLU A 69 -16.59 -8.41 -21.55
C GLU A 69 -17.20 -7.57 -22.68
N THR A 70 -17.24 -6.23 -22.51
CA THR A 70 -17.91 -5.34 -23.46
C THR A 70 -16.98 -4.86 -24.57
N THR A 71 -15.69 -4.68 -24.31
CA THR A 71 -14.77 -4.05 -25.26
C THR A 71 -13.77 -5.00 -25.89
N ASP A 72 -13.44 -6.10 -25.21
CA ASP A 72 -12.39 -7.05 -25.61
C ASP A 72 -11.05 -6.33 -25.97
N SER A 73 -10.78 -5.22 -25.28
CA SER A 73 -9.66 -4.32 -25.58
C SER A 73 -8.73 -4.15 -24.38
N ALA A 74 -7.47 -4.53 -24.57
CA ALA A 74 -6.43 -4.32 -23.58
C ALA A 74 -6.22 -2.83 -23.26
N LEU A 75 -6.36 -1.96 -24.27
CA LEU A 75 -6.24 -0.52 -24.10
C LEU A 75 -7.37 0.04 -23.23
N MET A 76 -8.63 -0.36 -23.47
CA MET A 76 -9.77 0.07 -22.65
C MET A 76 -9.65 -0.40 -21.22
N LEU A 77 -9.15 -1.61 -20.99
CA LEU A 77 -8.90 -2.16 -19.68
C LEU A 77 -7.79 -1.41 -18.94
N ALA A 78 -6.71 -1.04 -19.64
CA ALA A 78 -5.66 -0.19 -19.10
C ALA A 78 -6.18 1.21 -18.73
N ILE A 79 -7.03 1.81 -19.57
CA ILE A 79 -7.67 3.10 -19.30
C ILE A 79 -8.59 2.99 -18.07
N ALA A 80 -9.38 1.93 -17.93
CA ALA A 80 -10.23 1.70 -16.76
C ALA A 80 -9.41 1.59 -15.47
N SER A 81 -8.30 0.88 -15.51
CA SER A 81 -7.36 0.76 -14.40
C SER A 81 -6.71 2.11 -14.07
N LEU A 82 -6.31 2.89 -15.07
CA LEU A 82 -5.78 4.24 -14.89
C LEU A 82 -6.83 5.18 -14.26
N CYS A 83 -8.06 5.16 -14.73
CA CYS A 83 -9.16 5.94 -14.14
C CYS A 83 -9.40 5.58 -12.68
N SER A 84 -9.21 4.31 -12.31
CA SER A 84 -9.39 3.83 -10.93
C SER A 84 -8.26 4.24 -9.98
N MET A 85 -7.06 4.51 -10.46
CA MET A 85 -5.85 4.73 -9.63
C MET A 85 -5.27 6.13 -9.75
N LEU A 86 -5.24 6.71 -10.94
CA LEU A 86 -4.51 7.95 -11.23
C LEU A 86 -5.06 9.16 -10.46
N PRO A 87 -6.40 9.41 -10.41
CA PRO A 87 -6.94 10.53 -9.62
C PRO A 87 -6.58 10.43 -8.14
N GLN A 88 -6.63 9.24 -7.55
CA GLN A 88 -6.22 9.01 -6.17
C GLN A 88 -4.75 9.37 -5.97
N GLY A 89 -3.85 8.88 -6.82
CA GLY A 89 -2.42 9.15 -6.73
C GLY A 89 -2.09 10.64 -6.80
N LEU A 90 -2.71 11.36 -7.73
CA LEU A 90 -2.47 12.79 -7.94
C LEU A 90 -3.08 13.68 -6.84
N LEU A 91 -4.26 13.31 -6.32
CA LEU A 91 -5.00 14.14 -5.35
C LEU A 91 -4.72 13.76 -3.90
N SER A 92 -4.09 12.61 -3.61
CA SER A 92 -3.78 12.16 -2.25
C SER A 92 -2.97 13.16 -1.42
N PRO A 93 -1.97 13.90 -1.98
CA PRO A 93 -1.29 14.96 -1.24
C PRO A 93 -2.23 16.09 -0.81
N ILE A 94 -3.22 16.44 -1.64
CA ILE A 94 -4.25 17.42 -1.32
C ILE A 94 -5.18 16.87 -0.25
N GLY A 95 -5.57 15.59 -0.36
CA GLY A 95 -6.35 14.87 0.64
C GLY A 95 -5.69 14.89 2.02
N GLY A 96 -4.38 14.70 2.09
CA GLY A 96 -3.60 14.82 3.32
C GLY A 96 -3.69 16.21 3.95
N VAL A 97 -3.51 17.27 3.16
CA VAL A 97 -3.64 18.66 3.65
C VAL A 97 -5.07 18.94 4.14
N VAL A 98 -6.09 18.42 3.46
CA VAL A 98 -7.49 18.56 3.88
C VAL A 98 -7.74 17.83 5.20
N ALA A 99 -7.23 16.60 5.34
CA ALA A 99 -7.33 15.80 6.56
C ALA A 99 -6.65 16.45 7.78
N ASP A 100 -5.58 17.22 7.55
CA ASP A 100 -4.88 17.96 8.62
C ASP A 100 -5.56 19.28 9.00
N ARG A 101 -6.26 19.94 8.05
CA ARG A 101 -6.90 21.24 8.26
C ARG A 101 -8.33 21.15 8.75
N PHE A 102 -9.06 20.11 8.36
CA PHE A 102 -10.46 19.92 8.70
C PHE A 102 -10.63 18.79 9.70
N ASN A 103 -11.77 18.76 10.38
CA ASN A 103 -12.10 17.65 11.28
C ASN A 103 -12.14 16.33 10.50
N ARG A 104 -11.21 15.45 10.81
CA ARG A 104 -10.99 14.15 10.13
C ARG A 104 -12.24 13.29 10.05
N LYS A 105 -13.09 13.35 11.07
CA LYS A 105 -14.40 12.66 11.10
C LYS A 105 -15.26 13.08 9.92
N TYR A 106 -15.39 14.38 9.68
CA TYR A 106 -16.23 14.87 8.59
C TYR A 106 -15.59 14.62 7.23
N VAL A 107 -14.27 14.68 7.12
CA VAL A 107 -13.54 14.34 5.87
C VAL A 107 -13.80 12.88 5.51
N LEU A 108 -13.68 11.94 6.47
CA LEU A 108 -13.97 10.51 6.26
C LEU A 108 -15.43 10.29 5.85
N MET A 109 -16.38 10.88 6.59
CA MET A 109 -17.80 10.73 6.27
C MET A 109 -18.15 11.31 4.90
N ALA A 110 -17.58 12.45 4.54
CA ALA A 110 -17.82 13.10 3.24
C ALA A 110 -17.25 12.24 2.09
N ALA A 111 -16.05 11.68 2.27
CA ALA A 111 -15.41 10.82 1.28
C ALA A 111 -16.21 9.53 1.05
N ASP A 112 -16.60 8.81 2.13
CA ASP A 112 -17.44 7.62 2.03
C ASP A 112 -18.83 7.94 1.44
N ALA A 113 -19.47 9.03 1.87
CA ALA A 113 -20.75 9.47 1.34
C ALA A 113 -20.66 9.80 -0.17
N PHE A 114 -19.59 10.48 -0.59
CA PHE A 114 -19.36 10.81 -2.00
C PHE A 114 -19.24 9.53 -2.84
N VAL A 115 -18.41 8.58 -2.42
CA VAL A 115 -18.24 7.30 -3.12
C VAL A 115 -19.57 6.52 -3.15
N GLY A 116 -20.30 6.48 -2.03
CA GLY A 116 -21.60 5.79 -1.92
C GLY A 116 -22.67 6.41 -2.83
N VAL A 117 -22.75 7.74 -2.89
CA VAL A 117 -23.69 8.45 -3.79
C VAL A 117 -23.34 8.19 -5.25
N MET A 118 -22.06 8.23 -5.62
CA MET A 118 -21.62 7.91 -6.99
C MET A 118 -21.98 6.47 -7.37
N ALA A 119 -21.76 5.50 -6.47
CA ALA A 119 -22.13 4.12 -6.69
C ALA A 119 -23.65 3.93 -6.84
N LEU A 120 -24.43 4.63 -6.01
CA LEU A 120 -25.91 4.61 -6.09
C LEU A 120 -26.40 5.20 -7.41
N LEU A 121 -25.91 6.38 -7.80
CA LEU A 121 -26.28 7.03 -9.05
C LEU A 121 -25.96 6.14 -10.26
N MET A 122 -24.74 5.59 -10.31
CA MET A 122 -24.34 4.68 -11.37
C MET A 122 -25.23 3.42 -11.41
N GLY A 123 -25.48 2.81 -10.23
CA GLY A 123 -26.38 1.65 -10.13
C GLY A 123 -27.77 1.94 -10.65
N MET A 124 -28.32 3.14 -10.36
CA MET A 124 -29.63 3.58 -10.90
C MET A 124 -29.61 3.77 -12.41
N VAL A 125 -28.57 4.40 -12.96
CA VAL A 125 -28.45 4.63 -14.42
C VAL A 125 -28.38 3.28 -15.15
N ILE A 126 -27.61 2.31 -14.63
CA ILE A 126 -27.53 0.97 -15.19
C ILE A 126 -28.86 0.23 -15.06
N PHE A 127 -29.53 0.35 -13.92
CA PHE A 127 -30.86 -0.25 -13.70
C PHE A 127 -31.91 0.28 -14.69
N MET A 128 -31.79 1.54 -15.11
CA MET A 128 -32.61 2.15 -16.17
C MET A 128 -32.26 1.68 -17.60
N GLY A 129 -31.28 0.79 -17.75
CA GLY A 129 -30.85 0.27 -19.04
C GLY A 129 -29.81 1.14 -19.78
N HIS A 130 -29.28 2.18 -19.13
CA HIS A 130 -28.28 3.09 -19.71
C HIS A 130 -26.89 2.77 -19.18
N VAL A 131 -26.27 1.72 -19.68
CA VAL A 131 -24.90 1.38 -19.35
C VAL A 131 -23.99 1.64 -20.54
N SER A 132 -22.86 2.33 -20.29
CA SER A 132 -21.80 2.51 -21.29
C SER A 132 -20.42 2.41 -20.63
N VAL A 133 -19.41 2.08 -21.43
CA VAL A 133 -18.02 1.98 -20.95
C VAL A 133 -17.55 3.32 -20.43
N GLU A 134 -17.87 4.42 -21.12
CA GLU A 134 -17.49 5.78 -20.72
C GLU A 134 -18.07 6.13 -19.34
N LEU A 135 -19.30 5.74 -19.05
CA LEU A 135 -19.92 5.94 -17.75
C LEU A 135 -19.13 5.20 -16.66
N VAL A 136 -18.72 3.95 -16.92
CA VAL A 136 -17.92 3.15 -15.98
C VAL A 136 -16.55 3.81 -15.74
N LEU A 137 -15.88 4.30 -16.77
CA LEU A 137 -14.60 5.00 -16.67
C LEU A 137 -14.72 6.27 -15.84
N VAL A 138 -15.70 7.12 -16.13
CA VAL A 138 -15.94 8.37 -15.37
C VAL A 138 -16.25 8.09 -13.91
N MET A 139 -17.11 7.12 -13.62
CA MET A 139 -17.45 6.75 -12.24
C MET A 139 -16.28 6.15 -11.49
N SER A 140 -15.43 5.36 -12.16
CA SER A 140 -14.19 4.84 -11.59
C SER A 140 -13.22 5.97 -11.22
N ALA A 141 -13.10 7.00 -12.06
CA ALA A 141 -12.30 8.18 -11.78
C ALA A 141 -12.87 8.99 -10.60
N LEU A 142 -14.18 9.23 -10.55
CA LEU A 142 -14.83 9.94 -9.45
C LEU A 142 -14.68 9.19 -8.12
N ARG A 143 -14.84 7.87 -8.12
CA ARG A 143 -14.58 7.04 -6.95
C ARG A 143 -13.13 7.17 -6.48
N SER A 144 -12.18 7.17 -7.40
CA SER A 144 -10.75 7.34 -7.12
C SER A 144 -10.45 8.72 -6.48
N VAL A 145 -11.18 9.77 -6.87
CA VAL A 145 -11.13 11.08 -6.18
C VAL A 145 -11.57 10.95 -4.72
N GLY A 146 -12.67 10.26 -4.43
CA GLY A 146 -13.12 10.02 -3.06
C GLY A 146 -12.05 9.32 -2.21
N GLN A 147 -11.40 8.29 -2.76
CA GLN A 147 -10.32 7.56 -2.10
C GLN A 147 -9.10 8.44 -1.79
N ALA A 148 -8.80 9.43 -2.62
CA ALA A 148 -7.69 10.37 -2.40
C ALA A 148 -7.83 11.17 -1.09
N PHE A 149 -9.05 11.40 -0.62
CA PHE A 149 -9.32 12.08 0.66
C PHE A 149 -9.51 11.07 1.81
N HIS A 150 -10.14 9.93 1.54
CA HIS A 150 -10.44 8.92 2.54
C HIS A 150 -9.17 8.33 3.16
N ILE A 151 -8.20 7.88 2.34
CA ILE A 151 -7.02 7.15 2.82
C ILE A 151 -6.17 8.00 3.78
N PRO A 152 -5.74 9.24 3.44
CA PRO A 152 -4.95 10.05 4.36
C PRO A 152 -5.72 10.41 5.64
N ALA A 153 -7.03 10.67 5.54
CA ALA A 153 -7.85 10.95 6.69
C ALA A 153 -7.95 9.75 7.65
N MET A 154 -8.07 8.53 7.12
CA MET A 154 -8.09 7.30 7.91
C MET A 154 -6.75 7.03 8.59
N GLU A 155 -5.64 7.11 7.86
CA GLU A 155 -4.29 6.91 8.39
C GLU A 155 -3.94 7.91 9.50
N SER A 156 -4.35 9.18 9.35
CA SER A 156 -4.13 10.22 10.35
C SER A 156 -5.07 10.12 11.57
N THR A 157 -6.21 9.44 11.44
CA THR A 157 -7.18 9.26 12.53
C THR A 157 -6.75 8.15 13.50
N MET A 158 -6.14 7.07 13.02
CA MET A 158 -5.77 5.91 13.84
C MET A 158 -4.87 6.24 15.04
N PRO A 159 -3.79 7.06 14.90
CA PRO A 159 -2.94 7.42 16.04
C PRO A 159 -3.65 8.23 17.13
N LEU A 160 -4.76 8.91 16.81
CA LEU A 160 -5.54 9.69 17.78
C LEU A 160 -6.49 8.83 18.63
N LEU A 161 -6.86 7.66 18.12
CA LEU A 161 -7.83 6.78 18.78
C LEU A 161 -7.15 5.70 19.63
N VAL A 162 -5.86 5.41 19.37
CA VAL A 162 -5.16 4.24 19.94
C VAL A 162 -4.05 4.66 20.89
N PRO A 163 -3.95 4.03 22.10
CA PRO A 163 -2.79 4.21 22.96
C PRO A 163 -1.49 3.82 22.23
N LYS A 164 -0.42 4.64 22.39
CA LYS A 164 0.86 4.44 21.71
C LYS A 164 1.40 3.00 21.77
N ARG A 165 1.19 2.31 22.91
CA ARG A 165 1.60 0.90 23.13
C ARG A 165 0.90 -0.12 22.23
N HIS A 166 -0.25 0.22 21.65
CA HIS A 166 -1.07 -0.67 20.81
C HIS A 166 -1.06 -0.27 19.33
N LEU A 167 -0.48 0.89 18.98
CA LEU A 167 -0.48 1.44 17.61
C LEU A 167 0.05 0.44 16.57
N VAL A 168 1.19 -0.23 16.85
CA VAL A 168 1.76 -1.21 15.92
C VAL A 168 0.76 -2.33 15.63
N ARG A 169 0.14 -2.90 16.68
CA ARG A 169 -0.83 -3.99 16.53
C ARG A 169 -2.07 -3.54 15.73
N ILE A 170 -2.57 -2.34 16.01
CA ILE A 170 -3.76 -1.81 15.34
C ILE A 170 -3.46 -1.45 13.88
N ASN A 171 -2.31 -0.85 13.60
CA ASN A 171 -1.89 -0.59 12.21
C ASN A 171 -1.69 -1.89 11.41
N THR A 172 -1.12 -2.94 12.03
CA THR A 172 -1.01 -4.25 11.37
C THR A 172 -2.38 -4.83 11.05
N LEU A 173 -3.35 -4.76 11.98
CA LEU A 173 -4.71 -5.21 11.71
C LEU A 173 -5.40 -4.37 10.62
N ASN A 174 -5.22 -3.05 10.63
CA ASN A 174 -5.74 -2.18 9.57
C ASN A 174 -5.16 -2.56 8.20
N GLN A 175 -3.84 -2.76 8.13
CA GLN A 175 -3.19 -3.21 6.90
C GLN A 175 -3.69 -4.59 6.45
N SER A 176 -3.99 -5.49 7.39
CA SER A 176 -4.57 -6.80 7.07
C SER A 176 -5.96 -6.69 6.45
N LEU A 177 -6.80 -5.74 6.89
CA LEU A 177 -8.11 -5.48 6.29
C LEU A 177 -7.98 -5.03 4.84
N TRP A 178 -7.04 -4.13 4.54
CA TRP A 178 -6.76 -3.69 3.18
C TRP A 178 -6.24 -4.83 2.30
N SER A 179 -5.29 -5.62 2.82
CA SER A 179 -4.75 -6.78 2.09
C SER A 179 -5.84 -7.82 1.81
N MET A 180 -6.71 -8.06 2.78
CA MET A 180 -7.82 -9.00 2.63
C MET A 180 -8.82 -8.52 1.56
N ALA A 181 -9.16 -7.22 1.56
CA ALA A 181 -10.04 -6.64 0.55
C ALA A 181 -9.40 -6.67 -0.86
N LEU A 182 -8.09 -6.47 -0.96
CA LEU A 182 -7.35 -6.55 -2.22
C LEU A 182 -7.35 -7.97 -2.80
N ILE A 183 -7.33 -9.01 -1.95
CA ILE A 183 -7.34 -10.42 -2.37
C ILE A 183 -8.78 -10.90 -2.64
N VAL A 184 -9.71 -10.57 -1.75
CA VAL A 184 -11.10 -11.07 -1.81
C VAL A 184 -11.94 -10.25 -2.79
N GLY A 185 -11.65 -8.95 -2.94
CA GLY A 185 -12.39 -8.01 -3.78
C GLY A 185 -12.54 -8.45 -5.24
N PRO A 186 -11.45 -8.84 -5.94
CA PRO A 186 -11.54 -9.33 -7.32
C PRO A 186 -12.46 -10.52 -7.45
N VAL A 187 -12.27 -11.53 -6.59
CA VAL A 187 -13.07 -12.77 -6.59
C VAL A 187 -14.55 -12.44 -6.40
N PHE A 188 -14.85 -11.69 -5.33
CA PHE A 188 -16.23 -11.31 -5.01
C PHE A 188 -16.83 -10.37 -6.05
N GLY A 189 -16.04 -9.44 -6.59
CA GLY A 189 -16.50 -8.47 -7.56
C GLY A 189 -16.96 -9.11 -8.85
N ILE A 190 -16.12 -9.95 -9.46
CA ILE A 190 -16.43 -10.65 -10.71
C ILE A 190 -17.52 -11.70 -10.46
N PHE A 191 -17.43 -12.46 -9.37
CA PHE A 191 -18.45 -13.45 -9.01
C PHE A 191 -19.84 -12.81 -8.82
N LEU A 192 -19.93 -11.72 -8.05
CA LEU A 192 -21.20 -11.03 -7.81
C LEU A 192 -21.74 -10.38 -9.10
N TYR A 193 -20.85 -9.82 -9.92
CA TYR A 193 -21.24 -9.30 -11.24
C TYR A 193 -21.95 -10.38 -12.06
N THR A 194 -21.35 -11.57 -12.15
CA THR A 194 -21.88 -12.69 -12.92
C THR A 194 -23.16 -13.28 -12.30
N ALA A 195 -23.23 -13.34 -10.95
CA ALA A 195 -24.34 -13.96 -10.23
C ALA A 195 -25.60 -13.08 -10.10
N ILE A 196 -25.42 -11.77 -9.85
CA ILE A 196 -26.54 -10.86 -9.52
C ILE A 196 -26.59 -9.60 -10.40
N GLY A 197 -25.61 -9.41 -11.30
CA GLY A 197 -25.51 -8.28 -12.21
C GLY A 197 -24.79 -7.05 -11.62
N PHE A 198 -24.26 -6.21 -12.51
CA PHE A 198 -23.42 -5.07 -12.16
C PHE A 198 -24.11 -4.04 -11.27
N GLN A 199 -25.38 -3.71 -11.56
CA GLN A 199 -26.16 -2.75 -10.78
C GLN A 199 -26.29 -3.14 -9.31
N MET A 200 -26.45 -4.43 -9.01
CA MET A 200 -26.59 -4.92 -7.65
C MET A 200 -25.27 -4.83 -6.88
N VAL A 201 -24.13 -5.04 -7.53
CA VAL A 201 -22.80 -4.84 -6.92
C VAL A 201 -22.60 -3.37 -6.54
N LEU A 202 -23.07 -2.43 -7.37
CA LEU A 202 -23.00 -0.99 -7.08
C LEU A 202 -23.93 -0.59 -5.94
N PHE A 203 -25.14 -1.13 -5.85
CA PHE A 203 -26.04 -0.91 -4.70
C PHE A 203 -25.47 -1.48 -3.42
N LEU A 204 -24.80 -2.64 -3.48
CA LEU A 204 -24.10 -3.21 -2.34
C LEU A 204 -22.94 -2.32 -1.88
N ASN A 205 -22.19 -1.71 -2.81
CA ASN A 205 -21.14 -0.75 -2.50
C ASN A 205 -21.72 0.54 -1.86
N ALA A 206 -22.81 1.07 -2.39
CA ALA A 206 -23.51 2.21 -1.79
C ALA A 206 -23.97 1.91 -0.35
N PHE A 207 -24.50 0.71 -0.10
CA PHE A 207 -24.87 0.25 1.23
C PHE A 207 -23.64 0.14 2.15
N GLY A 208 -22.50 -0.40 1.66
CA GLY A 208 -21.24 -0.46 2.40
C GLY A 208 -20.73 0.91 2.83
N CYS A 209 -20.76 1.89 1.93
CA CYS A 209 -20.41 3.26 2.24
C CYS A 209 -21.36 3.89 3.27
N ALA A 210 -22.67 3.63 3.18
CA ALA A 210 -23.63 4.11 4.16
C ALA A 210 -23.36 3.52 5.56
N MET A 211 -23.01 2.24 5.64
CA MET A 211 -22.60 1.59 6.89
C MET A 211 -21.33 2.22 7.48
N ALA A 212 -20.34 2.54 6.63
CA ALA A 212 -19.13 3.23 7.07
C ALA A 212 -19.44 4.62 7.62
N VAL A 213 -20.25 5.41 6.92
CA VAL A 213 -20.71 6.72 7.39
C VAL A 213 -21.43 6.62 8.73
N LEU A 214 -22.35 5.68 8.89
CA LEU A 214 -23.10 5.47 10.14
C LEU A 214 -22.16 5.08 11.30
N THR A 215 -21.21 4.18 11.07
CA THR A 215 -20.27 3.75 12.13
C THR A 215 -19.32 4.89 12.54
N ILE A 216 -18.83 5.69 11.58
CA ILE A 216 -18.01 6.87 11.87
C ILE A 216 -18.85 7.95 12.58
N ALA A 217 -20.10 8.16 12.18
CA ALA A 217 -20.98 9.14 12.80
C ALA A 217 -21.20 8.87 14.30
N THR A 218 -21.34 7.60 14.68
CA THR A 218 -21.49 7.18 16.09
C THR A 218 -20.16 7.22 16.87
N ALA A 219 -19.02 7.19 16.19
CA ALA A 219 -17.72 7.22 16.82
C ALA A 219 -17.37 8.62 17.33
N LYS A 220 -16.90 8.72 18.58
CA LYS A 220 -16.36 9.96 19.14
C LYS A 220 -14.87 10.08 18.75
N ILE A 221 -14.60 10.70 17.62
CA ILE A 221 -13.24 10.99 17.14
C ILE A 221 -12.84 12.36 17.69
N PRO A 222 -11.72 12.49 18.44
CA PRO A 222 -11.24 13.77 18.93
C PRO A 222 -10.89 14.71 17.78
N ASP A 223 -11.23 15.98 17.94
CA ASP A 223 -10.85 17.02 16.99
C ASP A 223 -9.41 17.43 17.27
N PHE A 224 -8.51 17.15 16.34
CA PHE A 224 -7.10 17.46 16.45
C PHE A 224 -6.60 18.06 15.13
N HIS A 225 -6.10 19.29 15.21
CA HIS A 225 -5.50 20.00 14.08
C HIS A 225 -4.00 20.03 14.26
N ASP A 226 -3.26 19.39 13.35
CA ASP A 226 -1.80 19.48 13.33
C ASP A 226 -1.38 20.72 12.55
N THR A 227 -0.79 21.70 13.26
CA THR A 227 -0.29 22.95 12.67
C THR A 227 1.20 22.92 12.34
N SER A 228 1.86 21.74 12.38
CA SER A 228 3.30 21.63 12.15
C SER A 228 3.69 22.02 10.71
N GLU A 229 4.77 22.80 10.58
CA GLU A 229 5.29 23.22 9.27
C GLU A 229 5.90 22.08 8.45
N GLU A 230 6.31 20.97 9.09
CA GLU A 230 6.97 19.85 8.42
C GLU A 230 6.04 19.07 7.46
N ALA A 231 4.73 19.05 7.72
CA ALA A 231 3.72 18.45 6.83
C ALA A 231 3.49 19.25 5.53
N ARG A 232 4.03 20.48 5.43
CA ARG A 232 3.69 21.43 4.36
C ARG A 232 4.49 21.28 3.05
N HIS A 233 5.55 20.44 3.01
CA HIS A 233 6.43 20.38 1.84
C HIS A 233 6.71 18.96 1.32
N PRO A 234 5.73 18.27 0.70
CA PRO A 234 5.91 16.91 0.17
C PRO A 234 7.06 16.81 -0.86
N VAL A 235 7.26 17.85 -1.66
CA VAL A 235 8.35 17.89 -2.65
C VAL A 235 9.73 17.90 -1.99
N ARG A 236 9.89 18.55 -0.83
CA ARG A 236 11.16 18.51 -0.07
C ARG A 236 11.43 17.13 0.52
N ALA A 237 10.39 16.45 1.00
CA ALA A 237 10.51 15.09 1.50
C ALA A 237 10.92 14.10 0.40
N LEU A 238 10.34 14.20 -0.80
CA LEU A 238 10.72 13.41 -1.97
C LEU A 238 12.17 13.67 -2.41
N LYS A 239 12.59 14.94 -2.50
CA LYS A 239 13.99 15.30 -2.81
C LYS A 239 14.97 14.75 -1.78
N ALA A 240 14.64 14.80 -0.50
CA ALA A 240 15.47 14.26 0.57
C ALA A 240 15.53 12.72 0.55
N GLY A 241 14.43 12.05 0.20
CA GLY A 241 14.38 10.60 -0.04
C GLY A 241 15.28 10.20 -1.21
N PHE A 242 15.17 10.89 -2.35
CA PHE A 242 15.99 10.66 -3.53
C PHE A 242 17.48 10.91 -3.25
N ALA A 243 17.83 11.98 -2.54
CA ALA A 243 19.21 12.24 -2.13
C ALA A 243 19.77 11.11 -1.22
N THR A 244 18.94 10.49 -0.40
CA THR A 244 19.35 9.35 0.44
C THR A 244 19.58 8.09 -0.39
N LEU A 245 18.75 7.79 -1.40
CA LEU A 245 18.97 6.68 -2.34
C LEU A 245 20.20 6.91 -3.22
N ASN A 246 20.36 8.13 -3.71
CA ASN A 246 21.51 8.49 -4.56
C ASN A 246 22.85 8.43 -3.81
N ALA A 247 22.86 8.52 -2.48
CA ALA A 247 24.04 8.33 -1.65
C ALA A 247 24.51 6.86 -1.57
N ASP A 248 23.63 5.89 -1.92
CA ASP A 248 23.95 4.46 -1.97
C ASP A 248 23.59 3.91 -3.36
N LEU A 249 24.59 3.82 -4.23
CA LEU A 249 24.41 3.35 -5.62
C LEU A 249 23.78 1.95 -5.68
N GLY A 250 24.01 1.08 -4.69
CA GLY A 250 23.39 -0.24 -4.61
C GLY A 250 21.87 -0.13 -4.44
N LEU A 251 21.41 0.74 -3.54
CA LEU A 251 19.98 0.99 -3.33
C LEU A 251 19.33 1.66 -4.55
N LEU A 252 20.04 2.59 -5.20
CA LEU A 252 19.53 3.29 -6.39
C LEU A 252 19.33 2.32 -7.55
N VAL A 253 20.33 1.47 -7.85
CA VAL A 253 20.25 0.45 -8.90
C VAL A 253 19.17 -0.56 -8.60
N MET A 254 19.08 -1.03 -7.35
CA MET A 254 18.01 -1.92 -6.91
C MET A 254 16.63 -1.29 -7.13
N ALA A 255 16.43 -0.04 -6.71
CA ALA A 255 15.17 0.67 -6.86
C ALA A 255 14.76 0.81 -8.33
N GLY A 256 15.70 1.12 -9.23
CA GLY A 256 15.43 1.21 -10.67
C GLY A 256 14.98 -0.12 -11.29
N ILE A 257 15.64 -1.23 -10.96
CA ILE A 257 15.24 -2.56 -11.44
C ILE A 257 13.86 -2.95 -10.87
N VAL A 258 13.67 -2.75 -9.56
CA VAL A 258 12.38 -3.05 -8.91
C VAL A 258 11.25 -2.23 -9.50
N MET A 259 11.47 -0.95 -9.81
CA MET A 259 10.48 -0.10 -10.47
C MET A 259 10.07 -0.66 -11.83
N ALA A 260 11.02 -1.09 -12.66
CA ALA A 260 10.72 -1.70 -13.96
C ALA A 260 9.92 -3.01 -13.79
N VAL A 261 10.30 -3.87 -12.84
CA VAL A 261 9.58 -5.09 -12.52
C VAL A 261 8.15 -4.78 -12.04
N MET A 262 7.97 -3.82 -11.13
CA MET A 262 6.66 -3.41 -10.63
C MET A 262 5.76 -2.83 -11.72
N ALA A 263 6.31 -2.07 -12.67
CA ALA A 263 5.57 -1.56 -13.82
C ALA A 263 5.03 -2.72 -14.69
N MET A 264 5.86 -3.74 -14.97
CA MET A 264 5.40 -4.91 -15.73
C MET A 264 4.29 -5.68 -14.99
N TYR A 265 4.45 -5.87 -13.68
CA TYR A 265 3.43 -6.53 -12.86
C TYR A 265 2.11 -5.78 -12.81
N ALA A 266 2.13 -4.44 -12.70
CA ALA A 266 0.91 -3.64 -12.73
C ALA A 266 0.12 -3.83 -14.03
N GLY A 267 0.83 -3.90 -15.17
CA GLY A 267 0.22 -4.19 -16.46
C GLY A 267 -0.39 -5.58 -16.53
N ILE A 268 0.31 -6.60 -16.02
CA ILE A 268 -0.19 -7.99 -16.01
C ILE A 268 -1.41 -8.13 -15.11
N ASN A 269 -1.37 -7.59 -13.89
CA ASN A 269 -2.48 -7.70 -12.95
C ASN A 269 -3.78 -7.12 -13.52
N SER A 270 -3.70 -6.06 -14.32
CA SER A 270 -4.90 -5.49 -14.96
C SER A 270 -5.42 -6.32 -16.12
N LEU A 271 -4.57 -7.15 -16.73
CA LEU A 271 -4.92 -7.95 -17.93
C LEU A 271 -5.27 -9.41 -17.63
N PHE A 272 -5.23 -9.88 -16.36
CA PHE A 272 -5.69 -11.23 -16.00
C PHE A 272 -7.13 -11.53 -16.44
N PRO A 273 -8.11 -10.62 -16.22
CA PRO A 273 -9.47 -10.84 -16.71
C PRO A 273 -9.54 -10.98 -18.23
N LEU A 274 -8.82 -10.12 -18.96
CA LEU A 274 -8.78 -10.17 -20.43
C LEU A 274 -8.08 -11.43 -20.93
N MET A 275 -6.98 -11.88 -20.29
CA MET A 275 -6.34 -13.14 -20.64
C MET A 275 -7.28 -14.33 -20.48
N THR A 276 -8.14 -14.31 -19.44
CA THR A 276 -9.13 -15.36 -19.23
C THR A 276 -10.22 -15.31 -20.31
N TYR A 277 -10.69 -14.11 -20.65
CA TYR A 277 -11.75 -13.90 -21.63
C TYR A 277 -11.29 -14.20 -23.06
N ASP A 278 -10.21 -13.56 -23.52
CA ASP A 278 -9.71 -13.61 -24.89
C ASP A 278 -9.00 -14.93 -25.22
N GLN A 279 -7.99 -15.33 -24.39
CA GLN A 279 -7.19 -16.52 -24.69
C GLN A 279 -7.90 -17.84 -24.42
N PHE A 280 -8.73 -17.90 -23.36
CA PHE A 280 -9.37 -19.15 -22.93
C PHE A 280 -10.86 -19.19 -23.17
N ASN A 281 -11.46 -18.16 -23.83
CA ASN A 281 -12.90 -18.00 -24.01
C ASN A 281 -13.67 -18.18 -22.68
N GLY A 282 -13.07 -17.67 -21.58
CA GLY A 282 -13.58 -17.86 -20.24
C GLY A 282 -14.65 -16.85 -19.86
N ASP A 283 -15.47 -17.22 -18.91
CA ASP A 283 -16.49 -16.36 -18.31
C ASP A 283 -16.04 -15.73 -16.97
N GLY A 284 -16.92 -14.97 -16.32
CA GLY A 284 -16.63 -14.33 -15.04
C GLY A 284 -16.38 -15.34 -13.91
N TYR A 285 -16.94 -16.55 -13.96
CA TYR A 285 -16.63 -17.59 -12.95
C TYR A 285 -15.20 -18.10 -13.13
N MET A 286 -14.75 -18.30 -14.35
CA MET A 286 -13.38 -18.67 -14.67
C MET A 286 -12.38 -17.58 -14.24
N ALA A 287 -12.69 -16.31 -14.51
CA ALA A 287 -11.88 -15.19 -14.04
C ALA A 287 -11.82 -15.09 -12.50
N SER A 288 -12.96 -15.29 -11.83
CA SER A 288 -13.00 -15.35 -10.35
C SER A 288 -12.16 -16.51 -9.80
N MET A 289 -12.10 -17.65 -10.49
CA MET A 289 -11.26 -18.80 -10.10
C MET A 289 -9.78 -18.49 -10.22
N VAL A 290 -9.36 -17.78 -11.27
CA VAL A 290 -7.96 -17.31 -11.45
C VAL A 290 -7.57 -16.36 -10.33
N GLU A 291 -8.40 -15.35 -10.04
CA GLU A 291 -8.17 -14.39 -8.95
C GLU A 291 -8.15 -15.07 -7.56
N ALA A 292 -9.04 -16.04 -7.33
CA ALA A 292 -9.06 -16.81 -6.10
C ALA A 292 -7.79 -17.66 -5.92
N ALA A 293 -7.32 -18.31 -6.99
CA ALA A 293 -6.08 -19.08 -6.96
C ALA A 293 -4.89 -18.20 -6.60
N TYR A 294 -4.77 -17.03 -7.22
CA TYR A 294 -3.73 -16.05 -6.90
C TYR A 294 -3.83 -15.55 -5.46
N GLY A 295 -5.00 -15.10 -5.02
CA GLY A 295 -5.20 -14.55 -3.68
C GLY A 295 -4.94 -15.55 -2.56
N VAL A 296 -5.47 -16.79 -2.68
CA VAL A 296 -5.26 -17.84 -1.67
C VAL A 296 -3.80 -18.22 -1.58
N THR A 297 -3.13 -18.40 -2.70
CA THR A 297 -1.72 -18.82 -2.70
C THR A 297 -0.78 -17.70 -2.28
N SER A 298 -1.12 -16.44 -2.51
CA SER A 298 -0.41 -15.28 -1.96
C SER A 298 -0.44 -15.28 -0.43
N LEU A 299 -1.59 -15.58 0.19
CA LEU A 299 -1.71 -15.76 1.65
C LEU A 299 -0.86 -16.94 2.14
N VAL A 300 -0.87 -18.06 1.42
CA VAL A 300 0.01 -19.22 1.74
C VAL A 300 1.47 -18.81 1.68
N GLY A 301 1.89 -18.10 0.64
CA GLY A 301 3.25 -17.59 0.48
C GLY A 301 3.67 -16.66 1.63
N MET A 302 2.80 -15.74 2.03
CA MET A 302 3.02 -14.87 3.19
C MET A 302 3.13 -15.67 4.49
N GLY A 303 2.28 -16.69 4.69
CA GLY A 303 2.34 -17.58 5.84
C GLY A 303 3.66 -18.36 5.91
N ILE A 304 4.13 -18.93 4.78
CA ILE A 304 5.42 -19.62 4.70
C ILE A 304 6.56 -18.66 5.04
N LEU A 305 6.53 -17.44 4.48
CA LEU A 305 7.55 -16.42 4.72
C LEU A 305 7.55 -15.97 6.19
N PHE A 306 6.37 -15.86 6.81
CA PHE A 306 6.24 -15.51 8.23
C PHE A 306 6.91 -16.55 9.14
N VAL A 307 6.72 -17.83 8.87
CA VAL A 307 7.32 -18.93 9.66
C VAL A 307 8.82 -19.07 9.38
N TRP A 308 9.22 -18.97 8.11
CA TRP A 308 10.62 -19.18 7.68
C TRP A 308 11.51 -17.95 7.89
N GLY A 309 10.95 -16.73 7.79
CA GLY A 309 11.67 -15.45 7.95
C GLY A 309 12.56 -15.04 6.78
N GLY A 310 12.51 -15.74 5.63
CA GLY A 310 13.23 -15.37 4.40
C GLY A 310 14.72 -15.64 4.39
N GLY A 311 15.30 -16.17 5.48
CA GLY A 311 16.72 -16.50 5.57
C GLY A 311 17.66 -15.28 5.66
N ARG A 312 18.97 -15.50 5.46
CA ARG A 312 20.01 -14.47 5.62
C ARG A 312 20.28 -13.66 4.34
N ARG A 313 19.96 -14.20 3.17
CA ARG A 313 20.26 -13.64 1.85
C ARG A 313 18.98 -13.10 1.19
N LEU A 314 18.47 -12.00 1.75
CA LEU A 314 17.19 -11.45 1.36
C LEU A 314 17.15 -11.00 -0.10
N LEU A 315 18.21 -10.32 -0.58
CA LEU A 315 18.25 -9.83 -1.96
C LEU A 315 18.37 -10.98 -2.98
N ARG A 316 19.04 -12.09 -2.62
CA ARG A 316 19.01 -13.30 -3.43
C ARG A 316 17.61 -13.88 -3.53
N LEU A 317 16.87 -13.90 -2.43
CA LEU A 317 15.51 -14.42 -2.43
C LEU A 317 14.62 -13.58 -3.35
N VAL A 318 14.73 -12.24 -3.29
CA VAL A 318 14.07 -11.31 -4.23
C VAL A 318 14.46 -11.61 -5.69
N ALA A 319 15.76 -11.83 -5.95
CA ALA A 319 16.26 -12.15 -7.28
C ALA A 319 15.69 -13.46 -7.84
N PHE A 320 15.72 -14.54 -7.04
CA PHE A 320 15.15 -15.83 -7.44
C PHE A 320 13.63 -15.76 -7.62
N SER A 321 12.93 -15.04 -6.75
CA SER A 321 11.49 -14.83 -6.88
C SER A 321 11.17 -14.04 -8.15
N GLY A 322 11.89 -12.95 -8.44
CA GLY A 322 11.70 -12.19 -9.67
C GLY A 322 11.98 -13.02 -10.93
N PHE A 323 13.06 -13.81 -10.94
CA PHE A 323 13.36 -14.71 -12.05
C PHE A 323 12.28 -15.78 -12.24
N GLY A 324 11.88 -16.47 -11.16
CA GLY A 324 10.81 -17.48 -11.19
C GLY A 324 9.47 -16.92 -11.63
N ALA A 325 9.11 -15.73 -11.14
CA ALA A 325 7.91 -15.03 -11.55
C ALA A 325 7.89 -14.76 -13.05
N GLY A 326 8.99 -14.25 -13.61
CA GLY A 326 9.08 -14.00 -15.04
C GLY A 326 8.94 -15.28 -15.88
N ILE A 327 9.53 -16.40 -15.44
CA ILE A 327 9.35 -17.71 -16.11
C ILE A 327 7.86 -18.13 -16.09
N VAL A 328 7.20 -18.02 -14.93
CA VAL A 328 5.78 -18.38 -14.80
C VAL A 328 4.92 -17.55 -15.74
N LEU A 329 5.20 -16.25 -15.90
CA LEU A 329 4.50 -15.37 -16.82
C LEU A 329 4.74 -15.75 -18.29
N VAL A 330 5.97 -16.09 -18.66
CA VAL A 330 6.29 -16.59 -20.01
C VAL A 330 5.51 -17.87 -20.30
N LEU A 331 5.51 -18.82 -19.36
CA LEU A 331 4.77 -20.07 -19.50
C LEU A 331 3.26 -19.82 -19.61
N ALA A 332 2.70 -18.87 -18.83
CA ALA A 332 1.31 -18.49 -18.91
C ALA A 332 0.92 -17.93 -20.30
N GLY A 333 1.78 -17.08 -20.87
CA GLY A 333 1.58 -16.55 -22.23
C GLY A 333 1.72 -17.57 -23.37
N LEU A 334 2.38 -18.72 -23.12
CA LEU A 334 2.54 -19.80 -24.10
C LEU A 334 1.40 -20.83 -24.07
N LEU A 335 0.46 -20.72 -23.15
CA LEU A 335 -0.65 -21.66 -23.03
C LEU A 335 -1.63 -21.55 -24.21
N THR A 336 -2.13 -22.69 -24.65
CA THR A 336 -3.21 -22.79 -25.64
C THR A 336 -4.59 -22.70 -24.96
N PRO A 337 -5.68 -22.40 -25.71
CA PRO A 337 -7.03 -22.25 -25.15
C PRO A 337 -7.50 -23.43 -24.30
N ASP A 338 -7.06 -24.65 -24.62
CA ASP A 338 -7.45 -25.88 -23.90
C ASP A 338 -6.74 -26.03 -22.54
N MET A 339 -5.77 -25.17 -22.23
CA MET A 339 -4.91 -25.27 -21.06
C MET A 339 -5.30 -24.36 -19.91
N PHE A 340 -6.59 -23.98 -19.77
CA PHE A 340 -7.05 -23.08 -18.73
C PHE A 340 -6.64 -23.50 -17.31
N ILE A 341 -6.74 -24.79 -16.98
CA ILE A 341 -6.39 -25.27 -15.63
C ILE A 341 -4.90 -25.05 -15.31
N PHE A 342 -4.03 -25.13 -16.33
CA PHE A 342 -2.61 -24.81 -16.15
C PHE A 342 -2.40 -23.31 -15.92
N PHE A 343 -3.20 -22.45 -16.54
CA PHE A 343 -3.19 -21.01 -16.28
C PHE A 343 -3.56 -20.71 -14.81
N VAL A 344 -4.59 -21.36 -14.28
CA VAL A 344 -4.97 -21.24 -12.85
C VAL A 344 -3.82 -21.69 -11.94
N ILE A 345 -3.16 -22.81 -12.26
CA ILE A 345 -2.03 -23.30 -11.47
C ILE A 345 -0.84 -22.34 -11.53
N LEU A 346 -0.48 -21.84 -12.71
CA LEU A 346 0.61 -20.87 -12.89
C LEU A 346 0.33 -19.56 -12.16
N THR A 347 -0.91 -19.08 -12.23
CA THR A 347 -1.35 -17.89 -11.49
C THR A 347 -1.26 -18.13 -9.98
N GLY A 348 -1.65 -19.30 -9.48
CA GLY A 348 -1.44 -19.69 -8.10
C GLY A 348 0.04 -19.71 -7.70
N ILE A 349 0.92 -20.24 -8.52
CA ILE A 349 2.38 -20.22 -8.27
C ILE A 349 2.87 -18.76 -8.22
N SER A 350 2.37 -17.87 -9.09
CA SER A 350 2.71 -16.43 -9.07
C SER A 350 2.36 -15.77 -7.74
N GLY A 351 1.20 -16.10 -7.13
CA GLY A 351 0.80 -15.57 -5.83
C GLY A 351 1.80 -15.90 -4.72
N VAL A 352 2.28 -17.15 -4.66
CA VAL A 352 3.34 -17.53 -3.70
C VAL A 352 4.63 -16.76 -3.95
N ILE A 353 5.06 -16.70 -5.21
CA ILE A 353 6.31 -16.05 -5.60
C ILE A 353 6.29 -14.55 -5.27
N GLU A 354 5.16 -13.88 -5.46
CA GLU A 354 5.02 -12.46 -5.15
C GLU A 354 5.24 -12.16 -3.66
N ALA A 355 4.75 -13.01 -2.76
CA ALA A 355 5.02 -12.86 -1.33
C ALA A 355 6.52 -12.93 -1.03
N PHE A 356 7.25 -13.84 -1.70
CA PHE A 356 8.70 -13.99 -1.60
C PHE A 356 9.50 -12.85 -2.28
N PHE A 357 8.88 -12.08 -3.15
CA PHE A 357 9.47 -10.89 -3.74
C PHE A 357 9.27 -9.67 -2.82
N ASN A 358 8.04 -9.34 -2.45
CA ASN A 358 7.68 -8.11 -1.74
C ASN A 358 8.16 -8.09 -0.29
N GLY A 359 7.99 -9.18 0.47
CA GLY A 359 8.37 -9.24 1.89
C GLY A 359 9.86 -9.03 2.13
N PRO A 360 10.74 -9.80 1.49
CA PRO A 360 12.19 -9.62 1.63
C PRO A 360 12.69 -8.30 1.06
N LEU A 361 12.10 -7.77 -0.01
CA LEU A 361 12.44 -6.46 -0.56
C LEU A 361 12.28 -5.34 0.47
N LEU A 362 11.13 -5.33 1.16
CA LEU A 362 10.88 -4.39 2.23
C LEU A 362 11.87 -4.55 3.39
N ALA A 363 12.20 -5.80 3.75
CA ALA A 363 13.17 -6.08 4.79
C ALA A 363 14.60 -5.63 4.42
N VAL A 364 15.00 -5.71 3.14
CA VAL A 364 16.26 -5.15 2.62
C VAL A 364 16.33 -3.64 2.86
N LEU A 365 15.26 -2.90 2.49
CA LEU A 365 15.18 -1.45 2.71
C LEU A 365 15.27 -1.11 4.19
N GLN A 366 14.50 -1.80 5.05
CA GLN A 366 14.47 -1.55 6.49
C GLN A 366 15.80 -1.83 7.19
N LYS A 367 16.59 -2.79 6.69
CA LYS A 367 17.91 -3.11 7.27
C LYS A 367 19.03 -2.18 6.81
N ARG A 368 18.94 -1.66 5.60
CA ARG A 368 19.97 -0.80 5.02
C ARG A 368 19.83 0.66 5.38
N ILE A 369 18.61 1.13 5.61
CA ILE A 369 18.31 2.55 5.81
C ILE A 369 18.25 2.85 7.31
N PRO A 370 19.00 3.86 7.80
CA PRO A 370 18.92 4.31 9.19
C PRO A 370 17.49 4.75 9.56
N PRO A 371 17.04 4.49 10.81
CA PRO A 371 15.68 4.81 11.25
C PRO A 371 15.27 6.27 11.01
N GLU A 372 16.21 7.22 11.16
CA GLU A 372 15.97 8.66 10.99
C GLU A 372 15.63 9.06 9.54
N LYS A 373 16.07 8.24 8.57
CA LYS A 373 15.85 8.46 7.13
C LYS A 373 14.77 7.53 6.56
N MET A 374 14.32 6.55 7.33
CA MET A 374 13.40 5.49 6.89
C MET A 374 12.11 6.08 6.28
N GLY A 375 11.46 7.02 6.97
CA GLY A 375 10.21 7.62 6.49
C GLY A 375 10.36 8.31 5.13
N ARG A 376 11.48 9.00 4.89
CA ARG A 376 11.75 9.68 3.61
C ARG A 376 11.95 8.70 2.46
N VAL A 377 12.68 7.62 2.70
CA VAL A 377 12.96 6.60 1.68
C VAL A 377 11.72 5.76 1.41
N MET A 378 10.96 5.39 2.45
CA MET A 378 9.70 4.67 2.29
C MET A 378 8.66 5.51 1.54
N GLY A 379 8.57 6.81 1.85
CA GLY A 379 7.70 7.75 1.11
C GLY A 379 8.10 7.84 -0.37
N LEU A 380 9.40 7.90 -0.68
CA LEU A 380 9.87 7.87 -2.06
C LEU A 380 9.56 6.52 -2.74
N PHE A 381 9.81 5.40 -2.05
CA PHE A 381 9.52 4.07 -2.59
C PHE A 381 8.03 3.89 -2.90
N THR A 382 7.14 4.33 -2.00
CA THR A 382 5.68 4.33 -2.23
C THR A 382 5.30 5.21 -3.42
N THR A 383 5.88 6.40 -3.55
CA THR A 383 5.62 7.31 -4.68
C THR A 383 6.10 6.70 -6.00
N VAL A 384 7.31 6.13 -6.02
CA VAL A 384 7.88 5.48 -7.20
C VAL A 384 7.03 4.27 -7.60
N SER A 385 6.61 3.44 -6.65
CA SER A 385 5.71 2.31 -6.91
C SER A 385 4.35 2.78 -7.45
N ALA A 386 3.78 3.84 -6.88
CA ALA A 386 2.53 4.42 -7.37
C ALA A 386 2.65 4.98 -8.81
N LEU A 387 3.79 5.58 -9.16
CA LEU A 387 4.04 6.08 -10.52
C LEU A 387 4.36 4.95 -11.51
N SER A 388 4.94 3.85 -11.04
CA SER A 388 5.24 2.69 -11.90
C SER A 388 3.97 2.03 -12.45
N SER A 389 2.88 2.03 -11.66
CA SER A 389 1.61 1.41 -12.06
C SER A 389 0.97 2.06 -13.28
N PRO A 390 0.78 3.40 -13.37
CA PRO A 390 0.27 4.05 -14.57
C PRO A 390 1.13 3.81 -15.81
N ILE A 391 2.47 3.80 -15.64
CA ILE A 391 3.40 3.52 -16.74
C ILE A 391 3.22 2.07 -17.22
N GLY A 392 3.18 1.12 -16.31
CA GLY A 392 2.98 -0.29 -16.62
C GLY A 392 1.63 -0.55 -17.31
N LEU A 393 0.56 0.08 -16.83
CA LEU A 393 -0.77 -0.01 -17.41
C LEU A 393 -0.83 0.58 -18.83
N ALA A 394 -0.21 1.74 -19.06
CA ALA A 394 -0.15 2.36 -20.39
C ALA A 394 0.63 1.47 -21.37
N LEU A 395 1.77 0.91 -20.94
CA LEU A 395 2.55 -0.03 -21.75
C LEU A 395 1.76 -1.31 -22.04
N ALA A 396 1.13 -1.88 -21.02
CA ALA A 396 0.34 -3.11 -21.16
C ALA A 396 -0.84 -2.93 -22.11
N GLY A 397 -1.63 -1.88 -21.92
CA GLY A 397 -2.78 -1.59 -22.78
C GLY A 397 -2.37 -1.36 -24.22
N THR A 398 -1.34 -0.54 -24.46
CA THR A 398 -0.88 -0.26 -25.82
C THR A 398 -0.24 -1.49 -26.47
N CYS A 399 0.70 -2.15 -25.78
CA CYS A 399 1.40 -3.29 -26.38
C CYS A 399 0.47 -4.49 -26.58
N ALA A 400 -0.37 -4.82 -25.59
CA ALA A 400 -1.28 -5.97 -25.69
C ALA A 400 -2.36 -5.77 -26.77
N GLU A 401 -2.80 -4.53 -27.04
CA GLU A 401 -3.74 -4.22 -28.11
C GLU A 401 -3.16 -4.56 -29.50
N PHE A 402 -1.86 -4.32 -29.71
CA PHE A 402 -1.22 -4.61 -31.00
C PHE A 402 -0.67 -6.03 -31.11
N THR A 403 -0.21 -6.62 -30.02
CA THR A 403 0.48 -7.92 -30.05
C THR A 403 -0.38 -9.08 -29.56
N GLY A 404 -1.51 -8.80 -28.92
CA GLY A 404 -2.32 -9.76 -28.20
C GLY A 404 -1.89 -9.91 -26.74
N VAL A 405 -2.86 -10.25 -25.88
CA VAL A 405 -2.67 -10.33 -24.44
C VAL A 405 -1.66 -11.41 -24.04
N ALA A 406 -1.70 -12.56 -24.68
CA ALA A 406 -0.77 -13.66 -24.44
C ALA A 406 0.70 -13.28 -24.70
N ASN A 407 0.96 -12.56 -25.81
CA ASN A 407 2.29 -12.06 -26.14
C ASN A 407 2.78 -11.00 -25.14
N TRP A 408 1.87 -10.18 -24.58
CA TRP A 408 2.24 -9.26 -23.52
C TRP A 408 2.74 -10.00 -22.26
N PHE A 409 2.10 -11.11 -21.87
CA PHE A 409 2.56 -11.95 -20.77
C PHE A 409 3.97 -12.48 -21.01
N ILE A 410 4.30 -12.88 -22.25
CA ILE A 410 5.65 -13.33 -22.63
C ILE A 410 6.65 -12.18 -22.52
N ILE A 411 6.36 -11.02 -23.11
CA ILE A 411 7.23 -9.85 -23.11
C ILE A 411 7.52 -9.39 -21.66
N ALA A 412 6.46 -9.19 -20.87
CA ALA A 412 6.58 -8.77 -19.49
C ALA A 412 7.31 -9.82 -18.64
N GLY A 413 7.06 -11.11 -18.86
CA GLY A 413 7.74 -12.22 -18.21
C GLY A 413 9.24 -12.24 -18.50
N ILE A 414 9.66 -11.95 -19.74
CA ILE A 414 11.08 -11.82 -20.10
C ILE A 414 11.71 -10.63 -19.35
N VAL A 415 11.07 -9.46 -19.34
CA VAL A 415 11.58 -8.27 -18.63
C VAL A 415 11.71 -8.53 -17.12
N VAL A 416 10.72 -9.16 -16.52
CA VAL A 416 10.72 -9.54 -15.10
C VAL A 416 11.84 -10.55 -14.80
N SER A 417 12.02 -11.58 -15.66
CA SER A 417 13.12 -12.55 -15.53
C SER A 417 14.48 -11.88 -15.61
N VAL A 418 14.68 -10.99 -16.57
CA VAL A 418 15.93 -10.21 -16.73
C VAL A 418 16.16 -9.36 -15.47
N GLY A 419 15.12 -8.70 -14.96
CA GLY A 419 15.18 -7.96 -13.69
C GLY A 419 15.64 -8.82 -12.51
N GLY A 420 15.08 -10.03 -12.39
CA GLY A 420 15.49 -11.02 -11.38
C GLY A 420 16.96 -11.43 -11.54
N VAL A 421 17.41 -11.71 -12.76
CA VAL A 421 18.82 -12.04 -13.04
C VAL A 421 19.73 -10.86 -12.68
N LEU A 422 19.39 -9.63 -13.05
CA LEU A 422 20.17 -8.44 -12.71
C LEU A 422 20.27 -8.24 -11.19
N LEU A 423 19.17 -8.40 -10.44
CA LEU A 423 19.17 -8.33 -8.97
C LEU A 423 20.13 -9.36 -8.35
N GLY A 424 20.26 -10.54 -8.93
CA GLY A 424 21.12 -11.62 -8.41
C GLY A 424 22.58 -11.58 -8.90
N THR A 425 22.87 -10.96 -10.06
CA THR A 425 24.18 -11.07 -10.73
C THR A 425 25.02 -9.81 -10.63
N LEU A 426 24.43 -8.62 -10.57
CA LEU A 426 25.18 -7.37 -10.54
C LEU A 426 26.14 -7.32 -9.33
N PRO A 427 27.44 -7.03 -9.52
CA PRO A 427 28.42 -7.06 -8.43
C PRO A 427 28.08 -6.10 -7.29
N ILE A 428 27.50 -4.93 -7.61
CA ILE A 428 27.09 -3.93 -6.62
C ILE A 428 25.96 -4.46 -5.72
N LEU A 429 25.01 -5.19 -6.29
CA LEU A 429 23.89 -5.78 -5.56
C LEU A 429 24.31 -7.01 -4.75
N ARG A 430 25.25 -7.80 -5.27
CA ARG A 430 25.87 -8.90 -4.50
C ARG A 430 26.66 -8.39 -3.29
N LYS A 431 27.33 -7.22 -3.41
CA LYS A 431 27.98 -6.58 -2.29
C LYS A 431 26.95 -6.12 -1.26
N LEU A 432 25.89 -5.44 -1.69
CA LEU A 432 24.78 -5.02 -0.84
C LEU A 432 24.16 -6.21 -0.09
N ASP A 433 23.89 -7.34 -0.75
CA ASP A 433 23.35 -8.55 -0.14
C ASP A 433 24.29 -9.14 0.94
N LYS A 434 25.62 -9.12 0.70
CA LYS A 434 26.60 -9.56 1.69
C LYS A 434 26.63 -8.64 2.91
N GLU A 435 26.60 -7.33 2.71
CA GLU A 435 26.58 -6.33 3.79
C GLU A 435 25.33 -6.48 4.67
N ILE A 436 24.16 -6.65 4.04
CA ILE A 436 22.90 -6.93 4.76
C ILE A 436 22.96 -8.26 5.50
N ALA A 437 23.51 -9.30 4.88
CA ALA A 437 23.64 -10.61 5.53
C ALA A 437 24.54 -10.53 6.78
N ALA A 438 25.59 -9.72 6.78
CA ALA A 438 26.46 -9.51 7.94
C ALA A 438 25.72 -8.91 9.15
N THR A 439 24.67 -8.10 8.93
CA THR A 439 23.86 -7.54 10.03
C THR A 439 23.08 -8.59 10.82
N PHE A 440 22.95 -9.82 10.32
CA PHE A 440 22.33 -10.93 11.07
C PHE A 440 23.31 -11.59 12.04
N ASP A 441 24.61 -11.43 11.82
CA ASP A 441 25.68 -12.04 12.64
C ASP A 441 26.17 -11.10 13.75
N GLU A 442 25.77 -9.82 13.74
CA GLU A 442 26.07 -8.91 14.84
C GLU A 442 25.37 -9.36 16.12
N PRO A 443 26.11 -9.60 17.23
CA PRO A 443 25.50 -9.99 18.48
C PRO A 443 24.55 -8.85 18.92
N LYS A 444 23.29 -9.18 19.25
CA LYS A 444 22.35 -8.24 19.86
C LYS A 444 23.07 -7.58 21.04
N VAL A 445 23.46 -6.31 20.89
CA VAL A 445 24.01 -5.53 22.00
C VAL A 445 22.94 -5.51 23.07
N VAL A 446 23.12 -6.38 24.06
CA VAL A 446 22.32 -6.37 25.29
C VAL A 446 22.47 -4.97 25.85
N LYS A 447 21.39 -4.19 25.86
CA LYS A 447 21.35 -2.90 26.57
C LYS A 447 21.83 -3.15 27.99
N ARG A 448 23.12 -2.86 28.25
CA ARG A 448 23.65 -2.81 29.62
C ARG A 448 22.74 -1.82 30.34
N LYS A 449 21.98 -2.34 31.32
CA LYS A 449 21.38 -1.52 32.35
C LYS A 449 22.53 -0.71 32.94
N VAL A 450 22.50 0.59 32.75
CA VAL A 450 23.30 1.52 33.52
C VAL A 450 22.71 1.43 34.92
N GLU A 451 23.33 0.60 35.77
CA GLU A 451 23.13 0.68 37.22
C GLU A 451 23.68 2.05 37.64
N VAL A 452 22.78 2.99 37.83
CA VAL A 452 23.07 4.19 38.60
C VAL A 452 23.36 3.71 40.03
N ARG A 453 24.64 3.56 40.37
CA ARG A 453 25.08 3.48 41.77
C ARG A 453 24.67 4.79 42.43
N SER A 454 23.55 4.76 43.13
CA SER A 454 23.24 5.74 44.15
C SER A 454 24.28 5.61 45.26
N GLY A 455 25.26 6.51 45.26
CA GLY A 455 26.19 6.66 46.35
C GLY A 455 25.44 7.11 47.60
N GLU A 456 25.20 6.19 48.51
CA GLU A 456 24.86 6.53 49.89
C GLU A 456 26.09 7.20 50.56
N SER A 457 26.02 8.51 50.70
CA SER A 457 26.87 9.23 51.65
C SER A 457 26.33 8.98 53.06
N LYS A 458 26.96 8.05 53.78
CA LYS A 458 26.82 7.96 55.24
C LYS A 458 27.61 9.10 55.86
N THR A 459 26.96 10.15 56.26
CA THR A 459 27.48 11.09 57.26
C THR A 459 27.23 10.50 58.64
N THR A 460 28.26 9.92 59.24
CA THR A 460 28.39 9.72 60.66
C THR A 460 28.54 11.08 61.36
N SER A 461 27.56 11.50 62.12
CA SER A 461 27.78 12.51 63.20
C SER A 461 27.81 11.77 64.52
N LYS A 462 28.97 11.81 65.19
CA LYS A 462 29.15 11.66 66.63
C LYS A 462 28.85 13.00 67.30
N GLU A 463 28.06 12.96 68.25
CA GLU A 463 27.91 13.54 69.59
C GLU A 463 26.48 13.97 69.84
#